data_3bca96266079b8d8e48a143f5b9d9751
#
_entry.id   3bca96266079b8d8e48a143f5b9d9751
#
_cell.length_a   1.000
_cell.length_b   1.000
_cell.length_c   1.000
_cell.angle_alpha   90.00
_cell.angle_beta   90.00
_cell.angle_gamma   90.00
#
_symmetry.space_group_name_H-M   'P 1'
#
loop_
_entity.id
_entity.type
_entity.pdbx_description
1 polymer ?
#
loop_
_entity_poly.entity_id
_entity_poly.type
_entity_poly.pdbx_seq_one_letter_code
_entity_poly.pdbx_strand_id
1 'polypeptide(L)'
;MYLTIKKEEIIDGLQKAASVIPTKAGAAYLRSIWMDASSTAEGGRLTFMASNVNIEFTGTYPANVREGGKVGVNGKSFVELLRRLPGGEITLRLEEDANVLSVEQGRRVYKLPVADIAWFQPLPPFPEEGAVLWSGDFFQDLIDRVFYCISDEESAESLSCICLKNIGDGKVDVCGLNGHRFALVRFINDALASILPENGLLIQKKYVGELRKWLGSDEIMINVSDRR
;
A
#
# COMPACT_ATOMS: atom_id res chain seq x y z
N MET A 1 17.55 6.73 15.72
CA MET A 1 16.11 6.39 15.80
C MET A 1 15.87 5.41 16.96
N TYR A 2 14.95 5.74 17.86
CA TYR A 2 14.57 4.86 18.96
C TYR A 2 13.07 5.05 19.30
N LEU A 3 12.29 3.97 19.21
CA LEU A 3 10.84 4.01 19.44
C LEU A 3 10.31 2.67 19.99
N THR A 4 9.12 2.72 20.58
CA THR A 4 8.33 1.52 20.91
C THR A 4 6.96 1.59 20.25
N ILE A 5 6.46 0.43 19.84
CA ILE A 5 5.16 0.30 19.14
C ILE A 5 4.57 -1.09 19.39
N LYS A 6 3.25 -1.20 19.37
CA LYS A 6 2.59 -2.50 19.44
C LYS A 6 2.62 -3.20 18.08
N LYS A 7 3.06 -4.46 18.09
CA LYS A 7 3.14 -5.27 16.87
C LYS A 7 1.79 -5.34 16.13
N GLU A 8 0.69 -5.50 16.86
CA GLU A 8 -0.65 -5.66 16.31
C GLU A 8 -1.10 -4.44 15.49
N GLU A 9 -0.66 -3.25 15.87
CA GLU A 9 -1.02 -2.01 15.20
C GLU A 9 -0.36 -1.87 13.83
N ILE A 10 0.79 -2.53 13.62
CA ILE A 10 1.59 -2.34 12.41
C ILE A 10 1.67 -3.55 11.48
N ILE A 11 1.35 -4.75 11.97
CA ILE A 11 1.61 -5.99 11.22
C ILE A 11 0.81 -6.07 9.91
N ASP A 12 -0.43 -5.63 9.92
CA ASP A 12 -1.27 -5.62 8.71
C ASP A 12 -0.72 -4.64 7.66
N GLY A 13 -0.41 -3.41 8.07
CA GLY A 13 0.20 -2.42 7.17
C GLY A 13 1.56 -2.85 6.64
N LEU A 14 2.37 -3.50 7.45
CA LEU A 14 3.65 -4.06 7.00
C LEU A 14 3.49 -5.19 5.99
N GLN A 15 2.45 -6.02 6.13
CA GLN A 15 2.12 -7.05 5.14
C GLN A 15 1.68 -6.43 3.81
N LYS A 16 0.87 -5.37 3.86
CA LYS A 16 0.48 -4.57 2.68
C LYS A 16 1.71 -3.92 2.02
N ALA A 17 2.59 -3.29 2.80
CA ALA A 17 3.86 -2.75 2.31
C ALA A 17 4.74 -3.82 1.65
N ALA A 18 4.84 -5.01 2.25
CA ALA A 18 5.65 -6.11 1.71
C ALA A 18 5.06 -6.70 0.42
N SER A 19 3.76 -6.60 0.18
CA SER A 19 3.12 -7.05 -1.05
C SER A 19 3.48 -6.18 -2.26
N VAL A 20 3.82 -4.91 -2.02
CA VAL A 20 4.30 -3.96 -3.05
C VAL A 20 5.74 -4.28 -3.48
N ILE A 21 6.55 -4.81 -2.59
CA ILE A 21 7.98 -5.03 -2.83
C ILE A 21 8.20 -6.08 -3.95
N PRO A 22 9.04 -5.79 -4.97
CA PRO A 22 9.28 -6.74 -6.04
C PRO A 22 9.88 -8.06 -5.54
N THR A 23 9.37 -9.18 -6.07
CA THR A 23 9.82 -10.52 -5.70
C THR A 23 11.06 -10.96 -6.46
N LYS A 24 11.27 -10.43 -7.66
CA LYS A 24 12.38 -10.77 -8.55
C LYS A 24 13.35 -9.57 -8.65
N ALA A 25 14.52 -9.82 -9.22
CA ALA A 25 15.61 -8.87 -9.31
C ALA A 25 15.15 -7.45 -9.70
N GLY A 26 15.38 -6.51 -8.81
CA GLY A 26 15.20 -5.08 -8.97
C GLY A 26 16.26 -4.38 -8.14
N ALA A 27 16.32 -3.07 -8.22
CA ALA A 27 17.23 -2.27 -7.42
C ALA A 27 17.06 -2.59 -5.92
N ALA A 28 18.13 -2.67 -5.18
CA ALA A 28 18.13 -3.09 -3.78
C ALA A 28 17.20 -2.23 -2.90
N TYR A 29 17.09 -0.95 -3.19
CA TYR A 29 16.23 -0.01 -2.46
C TYR A 29 14.73 -0.31 -2.60
N LEU A 30 14.28 -0.88 -3.74
CA LEU A 30 12.89 -1.28 -3.95
C LEU A 30 12.51 -2.53 -3.12
N ARG A 31 13.48 -3.27 -2.61
CA ARG A 31 13.24 -4.43 -1.72
C ARG A 31 13.18 -4.05 -0.26
N SER A 32 13.33 -2.77 0.05
CA SER A 32 13.30 -2.24 1.41
C SER A 32 11.93 -1.70 1.76
N ILE A 33 11.52 -1.91 3.01
CA ILE A 33 10.54 -1.07 3.67
C ILE A 33 11.32 0.06 4.32
N TRP A 34 10.95 1.28 3.99
CA TRP A 34 11.50 2.49 4.58
C TRP A 34 10.64 2.93 5.74
N MET A 35 11.27 3.35 6.80
CA MET A 35 10.65 3.83 8.03
C MET A 35 11.09 5.24 8.33
N ASP A 36 10.13 6.10 8.69
CA ASP A 36 10.36 7.45 9.18
C ASP A 36 9.67 7.60 10.54
N ALA A 37 10.46 7.75 11.60
CA ALA A 37 9.98 7.98 12.94
C ALA A 37 10.09 9.46 13.28
N SER A 38 8.97 10.07 13.64
CA SER A 38 8.90 11.48 14.00
C SER A 38 8.05 11.70 15.25
N SER A 39 8.39 12.75 16.00
CA SER A 39 7.60 13.23 17.13
C SER A 39 7.04 14.61 16.79
N THR A 40 5.73 14.74 16.90
CA THR A 40 5.01 16.00 16.67
C THR A 40 4.31 16.45 17.96
N ALA A 41 3.72 17.65 17.96
CA ALA A 41 2.90 18.12 19.10
C ALA A 41 1.69 17.20 19.38
N GLU A 42 1.23 16.45 18.37
CA GLU A 42 0.11 15.52 18.47
C GLU A 42 0.52 14.10 18.93
N GLY A 43 1.83 13.84 19.07
CA GLY A 43 2.38 12.55 19.48
C GLY A 43 3.44 12.01 18.54
N GLY A 44 4.00 10.85 18.89
CA GLY A 44 4.97 10.14 18.05
C GLY A 44 4.29 9.34 16.98
N ARG A 45 4.89 9.27 15.80
CA ARG A 45 4.39 8.53 14.63
C ARG A 45 5.52 7.75 13.96
N LEU A 46 5.18 6.57 13.46
CA LEU A 46 6.05 5.76 12.61
C LEU A 46 5.38 5.58 11.26
N THR A 47 6.02 6.08 10.21
CA THR A 47 5.54 5.93 8.83
C THR A 47 6.34 4.86 8.11
N PHE A 48 5.64 3.88 7.52
CA PHE A 48 6.21 2.89 6.61
C PHE A 48 5.97 3.29 5.17
N MET A 49 6.97 3.10 4.34
CA MET A 49 6.90 3.38 2.90
C MET A 49 7.50 2.21 2.12
N ALA A 50 6.83 1.82 1.04
CA ALA A 50 7.31 0.84 0.08
C ALA A 50 6.87 1.22 -1.33
N SER A 51 7.68 0.90 -2.33
CA SER A 51 7.37 1.18 -3.74
C SER A 51 7.94 0.10 -4.65
N ASN A 52 7.28 -0.13 -5.79
CA ASN A 52 7.81 -0.93 -6.90
C ASN A 52 7.82 -0.15 -8.22
N VAL A 53 7.87 1.18 -8.15
CA VAL A 53 7.77 2.14 -9.26
C VAL A 53 6.33 2.40 -9.73
N ASN A 54 5.46 1.39 -9.72
CA ASN A 54 4.08 1.48 -10.22
C ASN A 54 3.05 1.57 -9.10
N ILE A 55 3.37 1.02 -7.93
CA ILE A 55 2.54 1.09 -6.72
C ILE A 55 3.40 1.65 -5.59
N GLU A 56 2.83 2.58 -4.88
CA GLU A 56 3.39 3.16 -3.67
C GLU A 56 2.49 2.83 -2.48
N PHE A 57 3.09 2.46 -1.38
CA PHE A 57 2.39 2.26 -0.11
C PHE A 57 2.98 3.19 0.94
N THR A 58 2.10 3.90 1.62
CA THR A 58 2.43 4.68 2.82
C THR A 58 1.43 4.34 3.92
N GLY A 59 1.91 4.00 5.10
CA GLY A 59 1.09 3.76 6.28
C GLY A 59 1.70 4.42 7.50
N THR A 60 0.92 5.21 8.23
CA THR A 60 1.37 5.94 9.42
C THR A 60 0.65 5.42 10.66
N TYR A 61 1.42 5.12 11.71
CA TYR A 61 0.94 4.49 12.93
C TYR A 61 1.40 5.27 14.15
N PRO A 62 0.57 5.39 15.20
CA PRO A 62 0.99 5.95 16.47
C PRO A 62 2.14 5.14 17.06
N ALA A 63 3.16 5.81 17.56
CA ALA A 63 4.31 5.17 18.19
C ALA A 63 4.86 6.02 19.32
N ASN A 64 5.46 5.41 20.32
CA ASN A 64 6.20 6.15 21.35
C ASN A 64 7.62 6.39 20.85
N VAL A 65 7.84 7.54 20.23
CA VAL A 65 9.13 7.93 19.63
C VAL A 65 9.95 8.70 20.65
N ARG A 66 11.08 8.09 21.08
CA ARG A 66 12.07 8.75 21.94
C ARG A 66 13.08 9.54 21.13
N GLU A 67 13.47 8.98 19.98
CA GLU A 67 14.42 9.60 19.08
C GLU A 67 13.97 9.32 17.63
N GLY A 68 13.72 10.41 16.89
CA GLY A 68 13.33 10.35 15.49
C GLY A 68 14.44 9.82 14.59
N GLY A 69 14.10 9.53 13.35
CA GLY A 69 15.08 9.11 12.35
C GLY A 69 14.48 8.25 11.26
N LYS A 70 15.31 7.96 10.26
CA LYS A 70 14.91 7.23 9.06
C LYS A 70 15.78 6.00 8.88
N VAL A 71 15.17 4.90 8.44
CA VAL A 71 15.90 3.65 8.18
C VAL A 71 15.17 2.82 7.12
N GLY A 72 15.93 2.14 6.27
CA GLY A 72 15.42 1.13 5.35
C GLY A 72 15.90 -0.25 5.75
N VAL A 73 15.03 -1.25 5.72
CA VAL A 73 15.37 -2.65 5.97
C VAL A 73 14.76 -3.55 4.91
N ASN A 74 15.35 -4.72 4.69
CA ASN A 74 14.75 -5.69 3.78
C ASN A 74 13.33 -6.03 4.24
N GLY A 75 12.32 -5.69 3.42
CA GLY A 75 10.92 -5.75 3.82
C GLY A 75 10.43 -7.16 4.11
N LYS A 76 10.85 -8.15 3.32
CA LYS A 76 10.45 -9.55 3.55
C LYS A 76 11.01 -10.08 4.85
N SER A 77 12.30 -9.86 5.10
CA SER A 77 12.95 -10.31 6.34
C SER A 77 12.34 -9.65 7.57
N PHE A 78 12.00 -8.36 7.48
CA PHE A 78 11.37 -7.62 8.56
C PHE A 78 9.96 -8.14 8.87
N VAL A 79 9.13 -8.30 7.84
CA VAL A 79 7.77 -8.83 8.03
C VAL A 79 7.77 -10.26 8.54
N GLU A 80 8.64 -11.13 8.00
CA GLU A 80 8.78 -12.51 8.49
C GLU A 80 9.21 -12.58 9.97
N LEU A 81 10.16 -11.71 10.37
CA LEU A 81 10.57 -11.59 11.74
C LEU A 81 9.38 -11.21 12.63
N LEU A 82 8.68 -10.14 12.30
CA LEU A 82 7.55 -9.67 13.11
C LEU A 82 6.41 -10.70 13.18
N ARG A 83 6.16 -11.44 12.10
CA ARG A 83 5.14 -12.50 12.11
C ARG A 83 5.45 -13.61 13.11
N ARG A 84 6.72 -13.93 13.34
CA ARG A 84 7.17 -14.97 14.26
C ARG A 84 7.24 -14.51 15.72
N LEU A 85 7.28 -13.20 15.95
CA LEU A 85 7.26 -12.65 17.31
C LEU A 85 5.86 -12.82 17.92
N PRO A 86 5.76 -13.05 19.24
CA PRO A 86 4.47 -12.98 19.94
C PRO A 86 3.88 -11.57 19.83
N GLY A 87 2.60 -11.44 20.18
CA GLY A 87 1.93 -10.15 20.31
C GLY A 87 2.56 -9.28 21.42
N GLY A 88 2.27 -7.98 21.34
CA GLY A 88 2.71 -7.00 22.34
C GLY A 88 3.68 -5.95 21.81
N GLU A 89 4.24 -5.19 22.74
CA GLU A 89 5.16 -4.10 22.43
C GLU A 89 6.50 -4.61 21.91
N ILE A 90 6.99 -3.94 20.88
CA ILE A 90 8.33 -4.11 20.32
C ILE A 90 9.09 -2.79 20.38
N THR A 91 10.39 -2.85 20.54
CA THR A 91 11.30 -1.71 20.48
C THR A 91 12.10 -1.77 19.18
N LEU A 92 12.12 -0.67 18.45
CA LEU A 92 12.98 -0.49 17.27
C LEU A 92 14.07 0.51 17.60
N ARG A 93 15.32 0.12 17.39
CA ARG A 93 16.49 0.95 17.66
C ARG A 93 17.50 0.85 16.53
N LEU A 94 17.83 1.99 15.93
CA LEU A 94 18.91 2.07 14.94
C LEU A 94 20.26 2.19 15.69
N GLU A 95 21.13 1.24 15.44
CA GLU A 95 22.53 1.25 15.89
C GLU A 95 23.36 1.79 14.72
N GLU A 96 23.61 3.10 14.70
CA GLU A 96 24.25 3.79 13.57
C GLU A 96 25.65 3.26 13.30
N ASP A 97 26.45 3.05 14.34
CA ASP A 97 27.83 2.54 14.23
C ASP A 97 27.90 1.13 13.61
N ALA A 98 26.86 0.33 13.81
CA ALA A 98 26.79 -1.05 13.35
C ALA A 98 25.97 -1.19 12.04
N ASN A 99 25.34 -0.15 11.54
CA ASN A 99 24.42 -0.19 10.38
C ASN A 99 23.36 -1.30 10.52
N VAL A 100 22.77 -1.43 11.69
CA VAL A 100 21.72 -2.41 11.96
C VAL A 100 20.52 -1.79 12.66
N LEU A 101 19.35 -2.29 12.34
CA LEU A 101 18.13 -2.06 13.11
C LEU A 101 17.96 -3.20 14.10
N SER A 102 18.03 -2.89 15.39
CA SER A 102 17.69 -3.81 16.46
C SER A 102 16.18 -3.82 16.66
N VAL A 103 15.60 -5.02 16.67
CA VAL A 103 14.20 -5.30 17.00
C VAL A 103 14.19 -6.08 18.30
N GLU A 104 13.67 -5.45 19.36
CA GLU A 104 13.71 -6.01 20.71
C GLU A 104 12.29 -6.33 21.20
N GLN A 105 12.13 -7.49 21.83
CA GLN A 105 10.91 -7.87 22.53
C GLN A 105 11.23 -8.69 23.77
N GLY A 106 11.01 -8.12 24.93
CA GLY A 106 11.40 -8.73 26.20
C GLY A 106 12.91 -8.99 26.26
N ARG A 107 13.32 -10.25 26.33
CA ARG A 107 14.74 -10.64 26.34
C ARG A 107 15.31 -10.98 24.96
N ARG A 108 14.48 -10.89 23.92
CA ARG A 108 14.88 -11.25 22.56
C ARG A 108 15.33 -10.00 21.81
N VAL A 109 16.47 -10.11 21.15
CA VAL A 109 17.05 -9.05 20.31
C VAL A 109 17.38 -9.64 18.96
N TYR A 110 16.89 -9.02 17.91
CA TYR A 110 17.17 -9.38 16.52
C TYR A 110 17.79 -8.19 15.81
N LYS A 111 18.77 -8.45 14.98
CA LYS A 111 19.51 -7.42 14.24
C LYS A 111 19.29 -7.59 12.76
N LEU A 112 18.79 -6.55 12.10
CA LEU A 112 18.55 -6.51 10.66
C LEU A 112 19.53 -5.52 10.03
N PRO A 113 20.26 -5.89 8.96
CA PRO A 113 21.06 -4.95 8.20
C PRO A 113 20.18 -3.83 7.63
N VAL A 114 20.65 -2.59 7.68
CA VAL A 114 19.96 -1.45 7.11
C VAL A 114 20.42 -1.16 5.69
N ALA A 115 19.52 -0.59 4.89
CA ALA A 115 19.84 -0.06 3.57
C ALA A 115 20.53 1.30 3.71
N ASP A 116 21.32 1.68 2.70
CA ASP A 116 21.94 2.99 2.63
C ASP A 116 20.86 4.08 2.58
N ILE A 117 20.91 4.99 3.53
CA ILE A 117 19.95 6.09 3.69
C ILE A 117 19.93 7.05 2.48
N ALA A 118 21.01 7.11 1.70
CA ALA A 118 21.06 7.90 0.47
C ALA A 118 20.01 7.47 -0.57
N TRP A 119 19.47 6.26 -0.46
CA TRP A 119 18.40 5.75 -1.31
C TRP A 119 16.99 6.06 -0.80
N PHE A 120 16.86 6.69 0.38
CA PHE A 120 15.56 7.09 0.90
C PHE A 120 14.93 8.16 0.02
N GLN A 121 13.73 7.87 -0.49
CA GLN A 121 12.92 8.85 -1.21
C GLN A 121 11.55 8.94 -0.53
N PRO A 122 11.17 10.13 -0.02
CA PRO A 122 9.84 10.31 0.54
C PRO A 122 8.81 10.13 -0.57
N LEU A 123 7.77 9.35 -0.28
CA LEU A 123 6.62 9.25 -1.17
C LEU A 123 5.75 10.51 -1.00
N PRO A 124 5.16 11.01 -2.09
CA PRO A 124 4.28 12.17 -1.99
C PRO A 124 3.00 11.82 -1.22
N PRO A 125 2.41 12.81 -0.53
CA PRO A 125 1.19 12.60 0.23
C PRO A 125 0.01 12.24 -0.69
N PHE A 126 -1.02 11.62 -0.10
CA PHE A 126 -2.28 11.37 -0.78
C PHE A 126 -2.91 12.72 -1.19
N PRO A 127 -3.38 12.88 -2.44
CA PRO A 127 -4.04 14.09 -2.90
C PRO A 127 -5.47 14.16 -2.33
N GLU A 128 -5.64 14.90 -1.24
CA GLU A 128 -6.93 15.00 -0.53
C GLU A 128 -7.95 15.87 -1.27
N GLU A 129 -7.49 16.87 -2.02
CA GLU A 129 -8.37 17.75 -2.80
C GLU A 129 -9.08 16.97 -3.90
N GLY A 130 -10.42 17.00 -3.88
CA GLY A 130 -11.25 16.25 -4.81
C GLY A 130 -11.41 14.75 -4.49
N ALA A 131 -10.83 14.27 -3.40
CA ALA A 131 -11.01 12.88 -2.98
C ALA A 131 -12.46 12.60 -2.56
N VAL A 132 -12.96 11.41 -2.87
CA VAL A 132 -14.31 10.95 -2.53
C VAL A 132 -14.27 9.77 -1.57
N LEU A 133 -15.22 9.73 -0.64
CA LEU A 133 -15.41 8.60 0.26
C LEU A 133 -16.15 7.49 -0.46
N TRP A 134 -15.69 6.26 -0.25
CA TRP A 134 -16.32 5.07 -0.80
C TRP A 134 -16.20 3.87 0.14
N SER A 135 -17.06 2.87 -0.06
CA SER A 135 -17.05 1.65 0.74
C SER A 135 -16.01 0.67 0.17
N GLY A 136 -15.07 0.23 1.00
CA GLY A 136 -14.02 -0.69 0.61
C GLY A 136 -14.55 -2.08 0.26
N ASP A 137 -15.54 -2.60 1.00
CA ASP A 137 -16.17 -3.89 0.73
C ASP A 137 -17.03 -3.86 -0.54
N PHE A 138 -17.73 -2.76 -0.81
CA PHE A 138 -18.45 -2.60 -2.07
C PHE A 138 -17.49 -2.54 -3.26
N PHE A 139 -16.37 -1.84 -3.15
CA PHE A 139 -15.35 -1.82 -4.20
C PHE A 139 -14.73 -3.20 -4.41
N GLN A 140 -14.47 -3.94 -3.35
CA GLN A 140 -14.00 -5.32 -3.44
C GLN A 140 -15.00 -6.22 -4.16
N ASP A 141 -16.30 -6.12 -3.83
CA ASP A 141 -17.37 -6.87 -4.52
C ASP A 141 -17.44 -6.53 -6.01
N LEU A 142 -17.34 -5.26 -6.38
CA LEU A 142 -17.28 -4.84 -7.80
C LEU A 142 -16.10 -5.48 -8.54
N ILE A 143 -14.91 -5.46 -7.93
CA ILE A 143 -13.74 -6.11 -8.49
C ILE A 143 -14.01 -7.60 -8.68
N ASP A 144 -14.52 -8.30 -7.68
CA ASP A 144 -14.78 -9.73 -7.71
C ASP A 144 -15.74 -10.14 -8.82
N ARG A 145 -16.73 -9.30 -9.10
CA ARG A 145 -17.72 -9.54 -10.16
C ARG A 145 -17.15 -9.45 -11.58
N VAL A 146 -16.05 -8.74 -11.79
CA VAL A 146 -15.49 -8.53 -13.14
C VAL A 146 -14.11 -9.12 -13.32
N PHE A 147 -13.38 -9.39 -12.25
CA PHE A 147 -11.97 -9.81 -12.25
C PHE A 147 -11.69 -11.06 -13.08
N TYR A 148 -12.60 -12.04 -13.06
CA TYR A 148 -12.47 -13.29 -13.80
C TYR A 148 -12.61 -13.14 -15.33
N CYS A 149 -13.12 -11.98 -15.78
CA CYS A 149 -13.22 -11.62 -17.20
C CYS A 149 -12.01 -10.80 -17.70
N ILE A 150 -11.04 -10.46 -16.84
CA ILE A 150 -9.85 -9.70 -17.26
C ILE A 150 -8.79 -10.71 -17.77
N SER A 151 -8.18 -10.40 -18.93
CA SER A 151 -7.13 -11.25 -19.50
C SER A 151 -5.89 -11.34 -18.58
N ASP A 152 -5.24 -12.50 -18.60
CA ASP A 152 -3.93 -12.71 -17.98
C ASP A 152 -2.77 -12.38 -18.94
N GLU A 153 -3.07 -12.10 -20.21
CA GLU A 153 -2.07 -11.77 -21.22
C GLU A 153 -1.71 -10.28 -21.13
N GLU A 154 -0.52 -9.98 -20.64
CA GLU A 154 -0.03 -8.60 -20.52
C GLU A 154 0.12 -7.89 -21.89
N SER A 155 0.28 -8.65 -22.98
CA SER A 155 0.36 -8.13 -24.35
C SER A 155 -0.97 -7.54 -24.85
N ALA A 156 -2.09 -7.90 -24.25
CA ALA A 156 -3.42 -7.41 -24.59
C ALA A 156 -3.80 -6.20 -23.71
N GLU A 157 -3.06 -5.11 -23.82
CA GLU A 157 -3.09 -3.93 -22.93
C GLU A 157 -4.47 -3.59 -22.32
N SER A 158 -5.48 -3.31 -23.15
CA SER A 158 -6.82 -2.95 -22.66
C SER A 158 -7.62 -4.13 -22.14
N LEU A 159 -7.38 -5.35 -22.63
CA LEU A 159 -8.06 -6.57 -22.17
C LEU A 159 -7.50 -7.07 -20.82
N SER A 160 -6.30 -6.66 -20.47
CA SER A 160 -5.68 -6.97 -19.18
C SER A 160 -6.01 -5.96 -18.08
N CYS A 161 -7.01 -5.09 -18.30
CA CYS A 161 -7.42 -4.06 -17.34
C CYS A 161 -8.87 -4.23 -16.89
N ILE A 162 -9.17 -3.80 -15.67
CA ILE A 162 -10.53 -3.37 -15.29
C ILE A 162 -10.75 -1.97 -15.82
N CYS A 163 -11.94 -1.71 -16.32
CA CYS A 163 -12.33 -0.38 -16.79
C CYS A 163 -13.42 0.18 -15.86
N LEU A 164 -13.22 1.40 -15.36
CA LEU A 164 -14.23 2.19 -14.67
C LEU A 164 -14.56 3.40 -15.56
N LYS A 165 -15.84 3.60 -15.89
CA LYS A 165 -16.25 4.68 -16.79
C LYS A 165 -17.51 5.37 -16.30
N ASN A 166 -17.46 6.71 -16.26
CA ASN A 166 -18.64 7.53 -16.12
C ASN A 166 -19.42 7.52 -17.45
N ILE A 167 -20.71 7.15 -17.41
CA ILE A 167 -21.60 7.08 -18.58
C ILE A 167 -22.72 8.13 -18.52
N GLY A 168 -22.59 9.11 -17.65
CA GLY A 168 -23.57 10.19 -17.45
C GLY A 168 -24.61 9.87 -16.36
N ASP A 169 -25.31 10.89 -15.92
CA ASP A 169 -26.35 10.80 -14.89
C ASP A 169 -25.87 10.12 -13.57
N GLY A 170 -24.62 10.34 -13.17
CA GLY A 170 -24.03 9.71 -12.00
C GLY A 170 -23.82 8.19 -12.11
N LYS A 171 -24.04 7.61 -13.29
CA LYS A 171 -23.88 6.20 -13.55
C LYS A 171 -22.43 5.85 -13.84
N VAL A 172 -21.94 4.80 -13.20
CA VAL A 172 -20.61 4.26 -13.39
C VAL A 172 -20.70 2.82 -13.88
N ASP A 173 -20.01 2.52 -14.96
CA ASP A 173 -19.79 1.17 -15.47
C ASP A 173 -18.43 0.67 -15.00
N VAL A 174 -18.41 -0.54 -14.44
CA VAL A 174 -17.21 -1.30 -14.13
C VAL A 174 -17.22 -2.56 -14.96
N CYS A 175 -16.22 -2.76 -15.81
CA CYS A 175 -16.19 -3.92 -16.69
C CYS A 175 -14.82 -4.55 -16.85
N GLY A 176 -14.84 -5.84 -17.24
CA GLY A 176 -13.68 -6.63 -17.64
C GLY A 176 -14.00 -7.43 -18.90
N LEU A 177 -13.00 -7.59 -19.78
CA LEU A 177 -13.11 -8.33 -21.03
C LEU A 177 -11.80 -9.08 -21.31
N ASN A 178 -11.87 -10.36 -21.74
CA ASN A 178 -10.69 -11.13 -22.14
C ASN A 178 -10.78 -11.71 -23.56
N GLY A 179 -11.66 -11.17 -24.40
CA GLY A 179 -11.90 -11.67 -25.76
C GLY A 179 -12.92 -12.81 -25.84
N HIS A 180 -13.16 -13.54 -24.75
CA HIS A 180 -14.12 -14.66 -24.69
C HIS A 180 -15.26 -14.39 -23.71
N ARG A 181 -15.00 -13.62 -22.68
CA ARG A 181 -15.95 -13.33 -21.59
C ARG A 181 -15.97 -11.82 -21.35
N PHE A 182 -17.16 -11.32 -21.10
CA PHE A 182 -17.41 -9.94 -20.73
C PHE A 182 -18.26 -9.90 -19.46
N ALA A 183 -17.85 -9.12 -18.49
CA ALA A 183 -18.64 -8.81 -17.31
C ALA A 183 -18.76 -7.31 -17.18
N LEU A 184 -19.97 -6.84 -16.82
CA LEU A 184 -20.26 -5.43 -16.59
C LEU A 184 -21.15 -5.30 -15.38
N VAL A 185 -20.78 -4.39 -14.49
CA VAL A 185 -21.60 -3.94 -13.37
C VAL A 185 -21.87 -2.47 -13.53
N ARG A 186 -23.13 -2.08 -13.44
CA ARG A 186 -23.58 -0.67 -13.49
C ARG A 186 -24.21 -0.28 -12.18
N PHE A 187 -23.83 0.86 -11.64
CA PHE A 187 -24.38 1.45 -10.43
C PHE A 187 -24.40 2.97 -10.50
N ILE A 188 -25.04 3.61 -9.55
CA ILE A 188 -25.12 5.07 -9.45
C ILE A 188 -24.25 5.52 -8.29
N ASN A 189 -23.31 6.42 -8.56
CA ASN A 189 -22.49 7.10 -7.57
C ASN A 189 -21.96 8.41 -8.18
N ASP A 190 -22.61 9.51 -7.88
CA ASP A 190 -22.26 10.84 -8.42
C ASP A 190 -20.83 11.26 -8.01
N ALA A 191 -20.44 10.98 -6.77
CA ALA A 191 -19.12 11.34 -6.27
C ALA A 191 -18.01 10.60 -7.04
N LEU A 192 -18.11 9.28 -7.20
CA LEU A 192 -17.14 8.52 -7.98
C LEU A 192 -17.17 8.94 -9.46
N ALA A 193 -18.36 9.13 -10.04
CA ALA A 193 -18.49 9.56 -11.42
C ALA A 193 -17.77 10.89 -11.71
N SER A 194 -17.76 11.80 -10.73
CA SER A 194 -17.15 13.14 -10.88
C SER A 194 -15.62 13.11 -10.96
N ILE A 195 -14.95 12.10 -10.40
CA ILE A 195 -13.50 12.00 -10.40
C ILE A 195 -12.96 11.10 -11.52
N LEU A 196 -13.82 10.37 -12.22
CA LEU A 196 -13.38 9.50 -13.32
C LEU A 196 -13.05 10.32 -14.58
N PRO A 197 -11.95 10.00 -15.28
CA PRO A 197 -11.60 10.62 -16.56
C PRO A 197 -12.69 10.37 -17.62
N GLU A 198 -12.88 11.30 -18.56
CA GLU A 198 -13.87 11.17 -19.65
C GLU A 198 -13.71 9.87 -20.45
N ASN A 199 -12.48 9.46 -20.72
CA ASN A 199 -12.16 8.23 -21.44
C ASN A 199 -12.25 6.96 -20.58
N GLY A 200 -12.57 7.11 -19.28
CA GLY A 200 -12.56 6.05 -18.30
C GLY A 200 -11.16 5.78 -17.71
N LEU A 201 -11.15 5.06 -16.61
CA LEU A 201 -9.95 4.65 -15.87
C LEU A 201 -9.67 3.17 -16.14
N LEU A 202 -8.49 2.87 -16.66
CA LEU A 202 -8.02 1.50 -16.85
C LEU A 202 -6.98 1.14 -15.79
N ILE A 203 -7.24 0.08 -15.04
CA ILE A 203 -6.30 -0.42 -14.01
C ILE A 203 -5.91 -1.84 -14.38
N GLN A 204 -4.62 -2.12 -14.55
CA GLN A 204 -4.14 -3.44 -14.92
C GLN A 204 -4.48 -4.49 -13.84
N LYS A 205 -4.81 -5.70 -14.29
CA LYS A 205 -5.21 -6.85 -13.45
C LYS A 205 -4.29 -7.08 -12.26
N LYS A 206 -2.98 -7.00 -12.46
CA LYS A 206 -1.97 -7.17 -11.41
C LYS A 206 -2.12 -6.17 -10.27
N TYR A 207 -2.43 -4.91 -10.59
CA TYR A 207 -2.62 -3.85 -9.57
C TYR A 207 -3.98 -3.96 -8.90
N VAL A 208 -5.01 -4.30 -9.67
CA VAL A 208 -6.35 -4.61 -9.13
C VAL A 208 -6.27 -5.79 -8.16
N GLY A 209 -5.47 -6.82 -8.47
CA GLY A 209 -5.24 -7.96 -7.61
C GLY A 209 -4.57 -7.61 -6.28
N GLU A 210 -3.65 -6.64 -6.26
CA GLU A 210 -3.07 -6.14 -5.01
C GLU A 210 -4.06 -5.24 -4.25
N LEU A 211 -4.72 -4.31 -4.93
CA LEU A 211 -5.75 -3.45 -4.34
C LEU A 211 -6.84 -4.27 -3.64
N ARG A 212 -7.34 -5.31 -4.30
CA ARG A 212 -8.34 -6.23 -3.76
C ARG A 212 -7.97 -6.83 -2.40
N LYS A 213 -6.68 -7.13 -2.18
CA LYS A 213 -6.19 -7.67 -0.91
C LYS A 213 -6.17 -6.62 0.22
N TRP A 214 -6.12 -5.33 -0.14
CA TRP A 214 -6.05 -4.23 0.82
C TRP A 214 -7.44 -3.72 1.23
N LEU A 215 -8.44 -3.94 0.38
CA LEU A 215 -9.81 -3.55 0.63
C LEU A 215 -10.44 -4.43 1.73
N GLY A 216 -11.34 -3.84 2.48
CA GLY A 216 -12.09 -4.47 3.56
C GLY A 216 -13.35 -3.67 3.86
N SER A 217 -13.94 -3.86 5.04
CA SER A 217 -15.18 -3.21 5.46
C SER A 217 -15.05 -1.73 5.80
N ASP A 218 -13.84 -1.18 5.77
CA ASP A 218 -13.59 0.22 6.11
C ASP A 218 -14.04 1.14 4.96
N GLU A 219 -14.40 2.37 5.32
CA GLU A 219 -14.53 3.45 4.34
C GLU A 219 -13.13 3.82 3.82
N ILE A 220 -13.03 4.06 2.53
CA ILE A 220 -11.81 4.46 1.85
C ILE A 220 -11.99 5.79 1.16
N MET A 221 -10.93 6.57 1.10
CA MET A 221 -10.86 7.76 0.25
C MET A 221 -10.21 7.38 -1.08
N ILE A 222 -10.87 7.77 -2.18
CA ILE A 222 -10.37 7.54 -3.54
C ILE A 222 -10.20 8.89 -4.22
N ASN A 223 -9.10 9.02 -4.93
CA ASN A 223 -8.88 10.12 -5.87
C ASN A 223 -8.25 9.59 -7.16
N VAL A 224 -8.47 10.28 -8.25
CA VAL A 224 -7.86 10.01 -9.54
C VAL A 224 -7.22 11.30 -10.05
N SER A 225 -5.93 11.29 -10.25
CA SER A 225 -5.17 12.41 -10.79
C SER A 225 -4.37 11.96 -12.00
N ASP A 226 -3.89 12.92 -12.84
CA ASP A 226 -3.16 12.64 -14.08
C ASP A 226 -1.92 11.77 -13.94
N ARG A 227 -1.47 11.55 -12.71
CA ARG A 227 -0.28 10.76 -12.41
C ARG A 227 -0.50 9.66 -11.37
N ARG A 228 -1.72 9.56 -10.80
CA ARG A 228 -2.01 8.65 -9.68
C ARG A 228 -3.49 8.30 -9.60
#